data_8622e94622f8562d29ee80c5d276b698
#
_entry.id   8622e94622f8562d29ee80c5d276b698
#
_cell.length_a   1.000
_cell.length_b   1.000
_cell.length_c   1.000
_cell.angle_alpha   90.00
_cell.angle_beta   90.00
_cell.angle_gamma   90.00
#
_symmetry.space_group_name_H-M   'P 1'
#
loop_
_entity.id
_entity.type
_entity.pdbx_description
1 polymer ?
#
loop_
_entity_poly.entity_id
_entity_poly.type
_entity_poly.pdbx_seq_one_letter_code
_entity_poly.pdbx_strand_id
1 'polypeptide(L)'
;MNLKLFKNTILILAVVLSLSGANTAFPADKISKVLILPFNIHSEKDLSFLQRGIGEMLSTRLAFNNKVKIIGKEEAGIAAGKADEKAALAAGEKTGADYVLFGNLTVFGESISTDAKFYDARTKSPLVVINEFGSSQGDVIYHINVFAAKINETVFGRKTVSSQAPAKQAPSQQTSGGGQSLDSRKNPEEMWAKQSGIKMASDEAFSGSAEPAAVLWKSKKFETKLKGLAIGDIDGDGKMETVFADDHNIFIYRQTAGKFEKIKEIAGKTYEFYRGIDIADINGNKKAEIFVTAISEGGRVISFVLEWDGKDYKKISDNEDWHYRVLDIPGRGGKVLFGQKGGNANIFSGNVYELKWVSGNYISANKEVLPKGLNVYGFNYGDVLNSGQEMTLGFNASEYLGLFDANGNEEWTSSEPYGGSSSYLEPPAEIEAAKKTRYDPDPRPQTRLYLPQRIIVTDFGNDKKKEVLIVKNIDTSGGIFSRIRIFNSGYFECLSWDNVGLSPIWKTRKFSGYISDYTLGDIDNDGKDELVFLLVTQTGGSTLGDDRSFVVSWDAK
;
A
#
# COMPACT_ATOMS: atom_id res chain seq x y z
N MET A 1 81.57 34.36 -6.46
CA MET A 1 80.33 35.11 -6.31
C MET A 1 79.21 34.09 -6.23
N ASN A 2 78.50 34.05 -5.13
CA ASN A 2 77.20 33.39 -4.84
C ASN A 2 77.15 31.91 -4.49
N LEU A 3 77.89 31.49 -3.54
CA LEU A 3 77.61 30.24 -2.82
C LEU A 3 76.62 30.44 -1.62
N LYS A 4 76.38 31.69 -1.22
CA LYS A 4 75.43 32.03 -0.14
C LYS A 4 73.93 32.08 -0.57
N LEU A 5 73.60 32.30 -1.88
CA LEU A 5 72.23 32.30 -2.34
C LEU A 5 71.67 30.89 -2.46
N PHE A 6 72.48 29.87 -2.72
CA PHE A 6 71.99 28.49 -2.88
C PHE A 6 71.63 27.81 -1.56
N LYS A 7 72.31 28.24 -0.45
CA LYS A 7 71.95 27.68 0.89
C LYS A 7 70.65 28.20 1.45
N ASN A 8 70.22 29.44 1.11
CA ASN A 8 68.99 29.98 1.64
C ASN A 8 67.77 29.50 0.84
N THR A 9 67.92 29.15 -0.43
CA THR A 9 66.83 28.60 -1.25
C THR A 9 66.50 27.15 -0.87
N ILE A 10 67.49 26.35 -0.48
CA ILE A 10 67.30 24.97 0.01
C ILE A 10 66.66 24.96 1.41
N LEU A 11 66.96 25.94 2.26
CA LEU A 11 66.38 26.04 3.59
C LEU A 11 64.90 26.46 3.58
N ILE A 12 64.52 27.31 2.63
CA ILE A 12 63.09 27.71 2.44
C ILE A 12 62.29 26.56 1.82
N LEU A 13 62.90 25.77 0.94
CA LEU A 13 62.23 24.61 0.35
C LEU A 13 62.03 23.47 1.35
N ALA A 14 62.95 23.27 2.30
CA ALA A 14 62.84 22.27 3.37
C ALA A 14 61.81 22.66 4.42
N VAL A 15 61.57 23.95 4.68
CA VAL A 15 60.51 24.40 5.61
C VAL A 15 59.13 24.33 4.98
N VAL A 16 59.00 24.50 3.66
CA VAL A 16 57.70 24.35 2.96
C VAL A 16 57.31 22.88 2.79
N LEU A 17 58.27 21.95 2.68
CA LEU A 17 57.95 20.51 2.61
C LEU A 17 57.64 19.88 4.00
N SER A 18 58.03 20.52 5.11
CA SER A 18 57.71 20.02 6.46
C SER A 18 56.33 20.47 7.00
N LEU A 19 55.62 21.35 6.29
CA LEU A 19 54.27 21.81 6.65
C LEU A 19 53.14 21.07 5.89
N SER A 20 53.46 20.18 4.95
CA SER A 20 52.47 19.40 4.21
C SER A 20 52.19 17.99 4.77
N GLY A 21 52.70 17.69 5.96
CA GLY A 21 52.57 16.37 6.62
C GLY A 21 51.63 16.37 7.83
N ALA A 22 50.81 17.37 8.03
CA ALA A 22 49.71 17.26 8.99
C ALA A 22 48.58 16.44 8.34
N ASN A 23 48.68 15.10 8.42
CA ASN A 23 47.52 14.25 8.33
C ASN A 23 46.55 14.72 9.42
N THR A 24 45.62 15.59 9.06
CA THR A 24 44.39 15.76 9.83
C THR A 24 43.67 14.42 9.71
N ALA A 25 43.98 13.50 10.62
CA ALA A 25 43.08 12.38 10.89
C ALA A 25 41.74 13.01 11.25
N PHE A 26 40.80 12.94 10.33
CA PHE A 26 39.39 13.20 10.64
C PHE A 26 39.06 12.30 11.81
N PRO A 27 38.50 12.81 12.91
CA PRO A 27 38.08 11.94 13.99
C PRO A 27 37.13 10.93 13.37
N ALA A 28 37.44 9.65 13.53
CA ALA A 28 36.52 8.58 13.11
C ALA A 28 35.17 8.89 13.75
N ASP A 29 34.12 9.08 12.93
CA ASP A 29 32.77 9.38 13.40
C ASP A 29 32.40 8.32 14.45
N LYS A 30 32.32 8.73 15.71
CA LYS A 30 32.00 7.83 16.82
C LYS A 30 30.60 7.28 16.60
N ILE A 31 30.46 5.96 16.49
CA ILE A 31 29.17 5.29 16.38
C ILE A 31 28.39 5.53 17.69
N SER A 32 27.28 6.23 17.61
CA SER A 32 26.38 6.48 18.74
C SER A 32 25.56 5.23 19.07
N LYS A 33 25.57 4.81 20.30
CA LYS A 33 24.82 3.66 20.80
C LYS A 33 23.51 4.11 21.42
N VAL A 34 22.38 3.62 20.89
CA VAL A 34 21.04 3.94 21.37
C VAL A 34 20.40 2.70 21.97
N LEU A 35 20.08 2.73 23.26
CA LEU A 35 19.32 1.71 23.94
C LEU A 35 17.82 2.03 23.82
N ILE A 36 17.04 1.11 23.25
CA ILE A 36 15.59 1.23 23.16
C ILE A 36 14.96 0.24 24.15
N LEU A 37 14.26 0.79 25.13
CA LEU A 37 13.56 0.00 26.14
C LEU A 37 12.10 -0.25 25.73
N PRO A 38 11.51 -1.37 26.20
CA PRO A 38 10.09 -1.64 25.98
C PRO A 38 9.21 -0.55 26.59
N PHE A 39 8.26 -0.02 25.84
CA PHE A 39 7.27 0.91 26.35
C PHE A 39 6.36 0.23 27.38
N ASN A 40 6.03 0.95 28.45
CA ASN A 40 5.00 0.49 29.37
C ASN A 40 3.63 0.70 28.74
N ILE A 41 2.79 -0.32 28.73
CA ILE A 41 1.43 -0.23 28.17
C ILE A 41 0.43 -0.29 29.32
N HIS A 42 -0.40 0.75 29.41
CA HIS A 42 -1.52 0.87 30.33
C HIS A 42 -2.81 0.75 29.53
N SER A 43 -3.44 -0.41 29.57
CA SER A 43 -4.65 -0.71 28.80
C SER A 43 -5.47 -1.80 29.53
N GLU A 44 -6.80 -1.73 29.39
CA GLU A 44 -7.72 -2.81 29.83
C GLU A 44 -7.64 -4.05 28.93
N LYS A 45 -7.17 -3.89 27.67
CA LYS A 45 -6.99 -4.97 26.71
C LYS A 45 -5.52 -5.39 26.64
N ASP A 46 -5.25 -6.65 26.30
CA ASP A 46 -3.88 -7.10 26.00
C ASP A 46 -3.40 -6.46 24.68
N LEU A 47 -2.50 -5.49 24.81
CA LEU A 47 -1.85 -4.81 23.71
C LEU A 47 -0.32 -5.06 23.70
N SER A 48 0.11 -6.19 24.23
CA SER A 48 1.55 -6.56 24.29
C SER A 48 2.23 -6.59 22.92
N PHE A 49 1.47 -6.82 21.85
CA PHE A 49 1.96 -6.73 20.47
C PHE A 49 2.43 -5.32 20.09
N LEU A 50 1.78 -4.25 20.60
CA LEU A 50 2.19 -2.87 20.35
C LEU A 50 3.56 -2.56 20.96
N GLN A 51 3.86 -3.13 22.12
CA GLN A 51 5.16 -2.95 22.78
C GLN A 51 6.32 -3.42 21.90
N ARG A 52 6.17 -4.60 21.28
CA ARG A 52 7.15 -5.16 20.34
C ARG A 52 7.24 -4.29 19.09
N GLY A 53 6.10 -3.95 18.50
CA GLY A 53 6.01 -3.13 17.29
C GLY A 53 6.66 -1.76 17.47
N ILE A 54 6.40 -1.06 18.58
CA ILE A 54 7.03 0.24 18.89
C ILE A 54 8.55 0.12 18.93
N GLY A 55 9.07 -0.90 19.61
CA GLY A 55 10.52 -1.14 19.69
C GLY A 55 11.16 -1.40 18.33
N GLU A 56 10.53 -2.22 17.48
CA GLU A 56 10.99 -2.49 16.12
C GLU A 56 10.92 -1.25 15.23
N MET A 57 9.84 -0.48 15.33
CA MET A 57 9.68 0.79 14.62
C MET A 57 10.79 1.78 14.94
N LEU A 58 11.04 2.02 16.21
CA LEU A 58 12.08 2.95 16.65
C LEU A 58 13.45 2.46 16.24
N SER A 59 13.72 1.15 16.36
CA SER A 59 14.99 0.53 15.95
C SER A 59 15.29 0.79 14.47
N THR A 60 14.29 0.56 13.60
CA THR A 60 14.46 0.75 12.15
C THR A 60 14.62 2.23 11.77
N ARG A 61 13.88 3.15 12.42
CA ARG A 61 13.90 4.58 12.10
C ARG A 61 15.13 5.31 12.61
N LEU A 62 15.70 4.84 13.71
CA LEU A 62 16.89 5.44 14.32
C LEU A 62 18.18 4.79 13.85
N ALA A 63 18.14 3.53 13.38
CA ALA A 63 19.33 2.87 12.83
C ALA A 63 19.85 3.65 11.62
N PHE A 64 21.17 3.92 11.65
CA PHE A 64 21.82 4.62 10.56
C PHE A 64 23.22 4.03 10.35
N ASN A 65 23.47 3.56 9.12
CA ASN A 65 24.69 2.85 8.76
C ASN A 65 25.95 3.61 9.24
N ASN A 66 26.76 2.94 10.06
CA ASN A 66 28.01 3.42 10.62
C ASN A 66 27.93 4.67 11.54
N LYS A 67 26.73 5.19 11.87
CA LYS A 67 26.57 6.35 12.76
C LYS A 67 25.75 6.07 14.01
N VAL A 68 24.71 5.22 13.90
CA VAL A 68 23.84 4.85 15.02
C VAL A 68 23.70 3.33 15.09
N LYS A 69 24.08 2.76 16.24
CA LYS A 69 23.90 1.34 16.57
C LYS A 69 22.81 1.21 17.62
N ILE A 70 21.79 0.41 17.34
CA ILE A 70 20.72 0.11 18.30
C ILE A 70 21.17 -1.03 19.22
N ILE A 71 20.94 -0.87 20.53
CA ILE A 71 21.11 -1.88 21.57
C ILE A 71 19.72 -2.41 21.91
N GLY A 72 19.55 -3.73 21.85
CA GLY A 72 18.27 -4.39 22.13
C GLY A 72 17.98 -4.53 23.64
N LYS A 73 16.71 -4.76 23.96
CA LYS A 73 16.22 -4.98 25.35
C LYS A 73 16.89 -6.13 26.07
N GLU A 74 17.34 -7.14 25.34
CA GLU A 74 17.98 -8.34 25.89
C GLU A 74 19.31 -8.02 26.56
N GLU A 75 20.07 -7.09 25.98
CA GLU A 75 21.33 -6.61 26.55
C GLU A 75 21.11 -5.76 27.84
N ALA A 76 19.93 -5.12 27.96
CA ALA A 76 19.58 -4.28 29.09
C ALA A 76 19.16 -5.08 30.35
N GLY A 77 18.56 -6.26 30.16
CA GLY A 77 18.04 -7.10 31.24
C GLY A 77 16.84 -6.49 31.99
N ILE A 78 16.08 -5.59 31.34
CA ILE A 78 14.87 -4.96 31.90
C ILE A 78 13.65 -5.66 31.36
N ALA A 79 12.76 -6.13 32.27
CA ALA A 79 11.49 -6.70 31.89
C ALA A 79 10.51 -5.61 31.42
N ALA A 80 9.62 -5.99 30.51
CA ALA A 80 8.52 -5.15 30.08
C ALA A 80 7.66 -4.66 31.26
N GLY A 81 7.23 -3.40 31.20
CA GLY A 81 6.38 -2.79 32.23
C GLY A 81 7.11 -2.25 33.48
N LYS A 82 8.44 -2.22 33.47
CA LYS A 82 9.25 -1.71 34.58
C LYS A 82 10.26 -0.62 34.20
N ALA A 83 10.11 -0.03 33.03
CA ALA A 83 11.01 1.03 32.55
C ALA A 83 10.52 2.40 33.03
N ASP A 84 10.77 2.73 34.30
CA ASP A 84 10.74 4.12 34.78
C ASP A 84 12.04 4.85 34.38
N GLU A 85 12.07 6.15 34.58
CA GLU A 85 13.22 6.99 34.21
C GLU A 85 14.53 6.55 34.90
N LYS A 86 14.44 6.20 36.18
CA LYS A 86 15.61 5.75 36.97
C LYS A 86 16.15 4.42 36.46
N ALA A 87 15.26 3.47 36.22
CA ALA A 87 15.62 2.15 35.68
C ALA A 87 16.18 2.27 34.24
N ALA A 88 15.59 3.15 33.42
CA ALA A 88 16.03 3.40 32.06
C ALA A 88 17.46 3.96 32.00
N LEU A 89 17.76 4.97 32.83
CA LEU A 89 19.11 5.56 32.91
C LEU A 89 20.14 4.57 33.45
N ALA A 90 19.78 3.76 34.47
CA ALA A 90 20.66 2.72 35.00
C ALA A 90 20.97 1.63 33.96
N ALA A 91 19.99 1.30 33.11
CA ALA A 91 20.21 0.38 32.00
C ALA A 91 21.14 0.96 30.93
N GLY A 92 21.01 2.24 30.64
CA GLY A 92 21.91 2.96 29.74
C GLY A 92 23.37 2.91 30.22
N GLU A 93 23.61 3.17 31.50
CA GLU A 93 24.93 3.04 32.11
C GLU A 93 25.46 1.61 32.02
N LYS A 94 24.65 0.62 32.38
CA LYS A 94 25.03 -0.80 32.36
C LYS A 94 25.41 -1.29 30.96
N THR A 95 24.70 -0.85 29.92
CA THR A 95 24.93 -1.28 28.53
C THR A 95 25.97 -0.43 27.81
N GLY A 96 26.46 0.65 28.41
CA GLY A 96 27.35 1.60 27.78
C GLY A 96 26.73 2.32 26.60
N ALA A 97 25.42 2.55 26.67
CA ALA A 97 24.69 3.34 25.67
C ALA A 97 25.01 4.83 25.81
N ASP A 98 25.12 5.53 24.67
CA ASP A 98 25.24 6.98 24.64
C ASP A 98 23.87 7.65 24.88
N TYR A 99 22.79 7.00 24.43
CA TYR A 99 21.41 7.47 24.55
C TYR A 99 20.46 6.35 24.99
N VAL A 100 19.39 6.75 25.70
CA VAL A 100 18.34 5.83 26.16
C VAL A 100 16.98 6.36 25.75
N LEU A 101 16.17 5.47 25.17
CA LEU A 101 14.80 5.74 24.74
C LEU A 101 13.83 4.85 25.53
N PHE A 102 12.79 5.46 26.10
CA PHE A 102 11.73 4.77 26.84
C PHE A 102 10.44 5.57 26.82
N GLY A 103 9.32 4.97 27.19
CA GLY A 103 8.05 5.66 27.19
C GLY A 103 6.90 4.85 27.74
N ASN A 104 5.74 5.50 27.78
CA ASN A 104 4.47 4.91 28.18
C ASN A 104 3.44 5.05 27.06
N LEU A 105 2.58 4.08 26.95
CA LEU A 105 1.40 4.09 26.11
C LEU A 105 0.19 3.87 26.97
N THR A 106 -0.71 4.83 27.04
CA THR A 106 -1.95 4.74 27.81
C THR A 106 -3.12 4.68 26.85
N VAL A 107 -3.95 3.64 26.98
CA VAL A 107 -5.15 3.45 26.17
C VAL A 107 -6.37 3.50 27.09
N PHE A 108 -7.27 4.41 26.80
CA PHE A 108 -8.53 4.57 27.52
C PHE A 108 -9.68 4.57 26.50
N GLY A 109 -10.43 3.47 26.47
CA GLY A 109 -11.40 3.22 25.40
C GLY A 109 -10.71 3.16 24.04
N GLU A 110 -11.06 4.08 23.13
CA GLU A 110 -10.43 4.21 21.83
C GLU A 110 -9.28 5.25 21.82
N SER A 111 -9.24 6.13 22.80
CA SER A 111 -8.23 7.18 22.89
C SER A 111 -6.88 6.63 23.33
N ILE A 112 -5.82 7.20 22.79
CA ILE A 112 -4.45 6.77 23.08
C ILE A 112 -3.56 7.98 23.40
N SER A 113 -2.72 7.83 24.43
CA SER A 113 -1.67 8.78 24.76
C SER A 113 -0.31 8.09 24.66
N THR A 114 0.63 8.73 24.00
CA THR A 114 2.02 8.26 23.88
C THR A 114 2.95 9.28 24.50
N ASP A 115 3.55 8.92 25.61
CA ASP A 115 4.57 9.71 26.31
C ASP A 115 5.92 9.05 26.06
N ALA A 116 6.82 9.69 25.33
CA ALA A 116 8.12 9.12 25.01
C ALA A 116 9.27 10.10 25.25
N LYS A 117 10.38 9.58 25.73
CA LYS A 117 11.54 10.35 26.15
C LYS A 117 12.82 9.76 25.56
N PHE A 118 13.70 10.62 25.07
CA PHE A 118 15.02 10.31 24.59
C PHE A 118 16.06 11.09 25.39
N TYR A 119 16.94 10.40 26.08
CA TYR A 119 17.90 10.97 27.02
C TYR A 119 19.35 10.79 26.56
N ASP A 120 20.20 11.75 26.84
CA ASP A 120 21.65 11.53 26.89
C ASP A 120 21.97 10.73 28.17
N ALA A 121 22.54 9.55 28.04
CA ALA A 121 22.81 8.65 29.15
C ALA A 121 23.90 9.17 30.09
N ARG A 122 24.83 10.01 29.60
CA ARG A 122 25.94 10.57 30.39
C ARG A 122 25.51 11.77 31.22
N THR A 123 24.80 12.70 30.59
CA THR A 123 24.33 13.92 31.27
C THR A 123 23.02 13.70 32.04
N LYS A 124 22.36 12.57 31.79
CA LYS A 124 21.03 12.21 32.35
C LYS A 124 19.97 13.27 32.07
N SER A 125 20.09 13.97 30.94
CA SER A 125 19.19 15.03 30.54
C SER A 125 18.33 14.61 29.33
N PRO A 126 17.04 15.03 29.29
CA PRO A 126 16.18 14.76 28.16
C PRO A 126 16.60 15.62 26.96
N LEU A 127 16.77 14.99 25.81
CA LEU A 127 17.06 15.66 24.55
C LEU A 127 15.80 15.85 23.70
N VAL A 128 14.91 14.86 23.70
CA VAL A 128 13.64 14.89 23.02
C VAL A 128 12.56 14.29 23.91
N VAL A 129 11.45 15.00 24.06
CA VAL A 129 10.25 14.53 24.76
C VAL A 129 9.05 14.78 23.87
N ILE A 130 8.17 13.80 23.79
CA ILE A 130 6.86 13.95 23.15
C ILE A 130 5.74 13.52 24.09
N ASN A 131 4.60 14.18 23.94
CA ASN A 131 3.32 13.83 24.53
C ASN A 131 2.30 13.97 23.42
N GLU A 132 1.95 12.85 22.78
CA GLU A 132 1.03 12.84 21.64
C GLU A 132 -0.27 12.14 22.03
N PHE A 133 -1.38 12.72 21.58
CA PHE A 133 -2.72 12.19 21.80
C PHE A 133 -3.35 11.78 20.47
N GLY A 134 -3.95 10.60 20.44
CA GLY A 134 -4.68 10.07 19.31
C GLY A 134 -6.08 9.63 19.69
N SER A 135 -6.96 9.56 18.71
CA SER A 135 -8.33 9.09 18.84
C SER A 135 -8.46 7.58 18.59
N SER A 136 -7.36 6.92 18.21
CA SER A 136 -7.33 5.50 17.87
C SER A 136 -5.97 4.87 18.17
N GLN A 137 -5.95 3.53 18.30
CA GLN A 137 -4.71 2.78 18.46
C GLN A 137 -3.77 2.90 17.25
N GLY A 138 -4.29 3.20 16.06
CA GLY A 138 -3.49 3.46 14.86
C GLY A 138 -2.63 4.72 14.94
N ASP A 139 -3.02 5.69 15.77
CA ASP A 139 -2.30 6.96 15.95
C ASP A 139 -0.93 6.76 16.64
N VAL A 140 -0.70 5.63 17.31
CA VAL A 140 0.62 5.26 17.85
C VAL A 140 1.70 5.31 16.78
N ILE A 141 1.39 4.83 15.59
CA ILE A 141 2.35 4.80 14.48
C ILE A 141 2.78 6.23 14.13
N TYR A 142 1.81 7.14 14.06
CA TYR A 142 2.07 8.55 13.82
C TYR A 142 2.92 9.17 14.95
N HIS A 143 2.56 8.93 16.22
CA HIS A 143 3.31 9.42 17.39
C HIS A 143 4.79 8.96 17.36
N ILE A 144 5.01 7.67 17.03
CA ILE A 144 6.36 7.10 16.95
C ILE A 144 7.14 7.66 15.76
N ASN A 145 6.49 7.93 14.62
CA ASN A 145 7.12 8.58 13.48
C ASN A 145 7.58 10.00 13.81
N VAL A 146 6.72 10.78 14.44
CA VAL A 146 7.04 12.15 14.88
C VAL A 146 8.20 12.14 15.88
N PHE A 147 8.20 11.20 16.81
CA PHE A 147 9.26 11.05 17.79
C PHE A 147 10.61 10.71 17.14
N ALA A 148 10.63 9.69 16.28
CA ALA A 148 11.85 9.29 15.58
C ALA A 148 12.39 10.40 14.65
N ALA A 149 11.50 11.12 13.95
CA ALA A 149 11.88 12.25 13.12
C ALA A 149 12.54 13.36 13.95
N LYS A 150 11.93 13.71 15.09
CA LYS A 150 12.44 14.74 15.99
C LYS A 150 13.80 14.36 16.58
N ILE A 151 14.01 13.10 16.95
CA ILE A 151 15.33 12.58 17.38
C ILE A 151 16.36 12.71 16.27
N ASN A 152 16.02 12.24 15.05
CA ASN A 152 16.91 12.29 13.91
C ASN A 152 17.35 13.73 13.58
N GLU A 153 16.43 14.67 13.59
CA GLU A 153 16.71 16.09 13.31
C GLU A 153 17.50 16.78 14.42
N THR A 154 17.04 16.61 15.67
CA THR A 154 17.59 17.35 16.81
C THR A 154 18.93 16.81 17.29
N VAL A 155 19.11 15.47 17.29
CA VAL A 155 20.26 14.82 17.89
C VAL A 155 21.26 14.33 16.85
N PHE A 156 20.78 13.78 15.73
CA PHE A 156 21.65 13.21 14.70
C PHE A 156 21.84 14.11 13.47
N GLY A 157 21.21 15.31 13.44
CA GLY A 157 21.33 16.28 12.34
C GLY A 157 20.81 15.76 10.99
N ARG A 158 19.95 14.72 11.01
CA ARG A 158 19.41 14.07 9.84
C ARG A 158 18.03 14.65 9.51
N LYS A 159 17.91 15.38 8.40
CA LYS A 159 16.60 15.77 7.89
C LYS A 159 15.84 14.52 7.44
N THR A 160 14.82 14.14 8.18
CA THR A 160 13.83 13.16 7.75
C THR A 160 12.67 13.90 7.15
N VAL A 161 12.15 13.44 6.01
CA VAL A 161 10.87 13.94 5.49
C VAL A 161 9.82 13.51 6.52
N SER A 162 9.50 14.42 7.44
CA SER A 162 8.41 14.19 8.37
C SER A 162 7.15 14.12 7.52
N SER A 163 6.42 13.00 7.59
CA SER A 163 5.03 12.96 7.16
C SER A 163 4.33 14.07 7.94
N GLN A 164 3.99 15.17 7.28
CA GLN A 164 3.29 16.28 7.90
C GLN A 164 2.01 15.76 8.52
N ALA A 165 1.84 16.03 9.80
CA ALA A 165 0.58 15.84 10.49
C ALA A 165 -0.53 16.55 9.71
N PRO A 166 -1.75 16.01 9.67
CA PRO A 166 -2.89 16.81 9.27
C PRO A 166 -2.91 18.05 10.17
N ALA A 167 -2.84 19.23 9.56
CA ALA A 167 -2.76 20.50 10.27
C ALA A 167 -3.92 20.59 11.26
N LYS A 168 -3.62 20.59 12.56
CA LYS A 168 -4.56 21.00 13.59
C LYS A 168 -4.90 22.46 13.30
N GLN A 169 -6.11 22.70 12.82
CA GLN A 169 -6.64 24.07 12.75
C GLN A 169 -6.68 24.63 14.18
N ALA A 170 -5.90 25.67 14.41
CA ALA A 170 -6.04 26.51 15.59
C ALA A 170 -7.47 27.10 15.60
N PRO A 171 -8.11 27.29 16.77
CA PRO A 171 -9.44 27.85 16.84
C PRO A 171 -9.40 29.30 16.34
N SER A 172 -9.95 29.52 15.14
CA SER A 172 -10.17 30.86 14.62
C SER A 172 -11.31 31.51 15.41
N GLN A 173 -11.05 32.70 15.93
CA GLN A 173 -12.05 33.56 16.56
C GLN A 173 -13.23 33.77 15.60
N GLN A 174 -14.42 33.50 16.12
CA GLN A 174 -15.68 33.79 15.46
C GLN A 174 -15.85 35.29 15.26
N THR A 175 -15.95 35.71 14.00
CA THR A 175 -16.69 36.92 13.65
C THR A 175 -18.10 36.51 13.25
N SER A 176 -19.06 37.09 13.95
CA SER A 176 -20.50 36.88 13.81
C SER A 176 -21.02 37.28 12.42
N GLY A 177 -21.58 36.32 11.70
CA GLY A 177 -22.37 36.53 10.51
C GLY A 177 -23.34 35.34 10.35
N GLY A 178 -24.64 35.62 10.55
CA GLY A 178 -25.70 34.63 10.64
C GLY A 178 -25.82 33.73 9.38
N GLY A 179 -25.64 32.45 9.57
CA GLY A 179 -25.96 31.40 8.63
C GLY A 179 -26.31 30.12 9.41
N GLN A 180 -27.48 29.55 9.12
CA GLN A 180 -27.98 28.37 9.79
C GLN A 180 -26.94 27.24 9.79
N SER A 181 -26.58 26.76 10.97
CA SER A 181 -25.71 25.60 11.15
C SER A 181 -26.49 24.36 10.72
N LEU A 182 -26.09 23.77 9.59
CA LEU A 182 -26.56 22.44 9.17
C LEU A 182 -25.99 21.39 10.12
N ASP A 183 -26.89 20.65 10.77
CA ASP A 183 -26.52 19.57 11.68
C ASP A 183 -25.81 18.45 10.90
N SER A 184 -24.48 18.35 11.08
CA SER A 184 -23.61 17.38 10.41
C SER A 184 -24.00 15.92 10.64
N ARG A 185 -24.89 15.65 11.59
CA ARG A 185 -25.42 14.32 11.89
C ARG A 185 -26.59 13.91 10.98
N LYS A 186 -27.23 14.87 10.32
CA LYS A 186 -28.39 14.63 9.48
C LYS A 186 -28.10 14.51 7.99
N ASN A 187 -27.04 15.18 7.50
CA ASN A 187 -26.67 15.14 6.08
C ASN A 187 -25.15 15.12 5.87
N PRO A 188 -24.48 13.99 6.11
CA PRO A 188 -23.04 13.86 5.83
C PRO A 188 -22.71 14.01 4.34
N GLU A 189 -23.66 13.78 3.45
CA GLU A 189 -23.51 13.86 1.98
C GLU A 189 -23.37 15.31 1.49
N GLU A 190 -24.05 16.28 2.11
CA GLU A 190 -23.91 17.71 1.77
C GLU A 190 -22.57 18.31 2.18
N MET A 191 -21.95 17.78 3.22
CA MET A 191 -20.59 18.20 3.61
C MET A 191 -19.54 17.75 2.59
N TRP A 192 -19.72 16.60 1.98
CA TRP A 192 -18.84 16.10 0.92
C TRP A 192 -18.94 16.92 -0.37
N ALA A 193 -20.15 17.29 -0.79
CA ALA A 193 -20.37 18.15 -1.94
C ALA A 193 -19.75 19.56 -1.77
N LYS A 194 -19.73 20.08 -0.54
CA LYS A 194 -19.05 21.36 -0.20
C LYS A 194 -17.53 21.22 -0.06
N GLN A 195 -17.03 20.05 0.32
CA GLN A 195 -15.58 19.79 0.46
C GLN A 195 -14.92 19.51 -0.88
N SER A 196 -15.68 19.05 -1.91
CA SER A 196 -15.18 18.94 -3.30
C SER A 196 -14.87 20.29 -3.95
N GLY A 197 -15.31 21.41 -3.36
CA GLY A 197 -14.98 22.77 -3.78
C GLY A 197 -13.70 23.35 -3.19
N ILE A 198 -12.92 22.60 -2.40
CA ILE A 198 -11.65 23.08 -1.84
C ILE A 198 -10.59 23.04 -2.94
N LYS A 199 -10.12 24.24 -3.32
CA LYS A 199 -8.97 24.44 -4.21
C LYS A 199 -7.81 23.57 -3.77
N MET A 200 -7.28 22.77 -4.70
CA MET A 200 -6.06 21.97 -4.52
C MET A 200 -4.92 22.84 -4.00
N ALA A 201 -4.28 22.44 -2.91
CA ALA A 201 -2.95 22.92 -2.60
C ALA A 201 -2.00 22.31 -3.65
N SER A 202 -1.55 23.13 -4.58
CA SER A 202 -0.55 22.77 -5.57
C SER A 202 0.77 22.51 -4.86
N ASP A 203 1.28 21.28 -4.94
CA ASP A 203 2.72 21.07 -4.84
C ASP A 203 3.36 21.78 -6.02
N GLU A 204 4.14 22.83 -5.76
CA GLU A 204 4.74 23.73 -6.76
C GLU A 204 5.76 23.07 -7.71
N ALA A 205 5.84 21.75 -7.78
CA ALA A 205 6.76 21.02 -8.65
C ALA A 205 6.14 20.53 -9.97
N PHE A 206 4.80 20.67 -10.17
CA PHE A 206 4.13 20.29 -11.42
C PHE A 206 3.26 21.43 -11.95
N SER A 207 3.90 22.42 -12.55
CA SER A 207 3.24 23.43 -13.37
C SER A 207 3.03 22.88 -14.80
N GLY A 208 2.07 22.00 -14.95
CA GLY A 208 1.60 21.51 -16.22
C GLY A 208 0.08 21.44 -16.19
N SER A 209 -0.58 22.37 -16.87
CA SER A 209 -2.00 22.45 -17.17
C SER A 209 -2.99 22.27 -15.99
N ALA A 210 -3.76 23.31 -15.71
CA ALA A 210 -4.94 23.26 -14.86
C ALA A 210 -5.91 22.21 -15.43
N GLU A 211 -6.07 21.10 -14.72
CA GLU A 211 -7.07 20.10 -15.06
C GLU A 211 -8.48 20.72 -14.98
N PRO A 212 -9.35 20.45 -15.96
CA PRO A 212 -10.78 20.75 -15.81
C PRO A 212 -11.30 19.99 -14.58
N ALA A 213 -12.20 20.61 -13.83
CA ALA A 213 -12.77 20.01 -12.62
C ALA A 213 -13.41 18.66 -12.97
N ALA A 214 -12.72 17.56 -12.73
CA ALA A 214 -13.21 16.22 -13.00
C ALA A 214 -14.47 15.96 -12.19
N VAL A 215 -15.50 15.44 -12.83
CA VAL A 215 -16.74 15.07 -12.15
C VAL A 215 -16.49 13.79 -11.36
N LEU A 216 -16.64 13.86 -10.05
CA LEU A 216 -16.53 12.71 -9.17
C LEU A 216 -17.93 12.29 -8.74
N TRP A 217 -18.33 11.08 -9.09
CA TRP A 217 -19.52 10.46 -8.55
C TRP A 217 -19.18 9.44 -7.46
N LYS A 218 -20.08 9.25 -6.48
CA LYS A 218 -19.86 8.35 -5.35
C LYS A 218 -21.19 7.69 -4.96
N SER A 219 -21.18 6.38 -4.77
CA SER A 219 -22.33 5.59 -4.33
C SER A 219 -22.73 5.91 -2.88
N LYS A 220 -23.88 5.37 -2.46
CA LYS A 220 -24.20 5.21 -1.05
C LYS A 220 -23.18 4.30 -0.38
N LYS A 221 -23.10 4.43 0.94
CA LYS A 221 -22.20 3.67 1.81
C LYS A 221 -22.59 2.18 1.84
N PHE A 222 -21.57 1.31 1.77
CA PHE A 222 -21.66 -0.12 2.09
C PHE A 222 -20.99 -0.35 3.44
N GLU A 223 -21.67 -1.05 4.35
CA GLU A 223 -21.18 -1.36 5.71
C GLU A 223 -20.31 -2.63 5.70
N THR A 224 -19.41 -2.73 4.74
CA THR A 224 -18.49 -3.87 4.59
C THR A 224 -17.24 -3.42 3.84
N LYS A 225 -16.16 -4.19 3.93
CA LYS A 225 -14.95 -3.99 3.15
C LYS A 225 -15.09 -4.58 1.77
N LEU A 226 -15.32 -3.72 0.79
CA LEU A 226 -15.40 -4.13 -0.62
C LEU A 226 -14.00 -4.42 -1.20
N LYS A 227 -13.96 -5.41 -2.07
CA LYS A 227 -12.80 -5.85 -2.85
C LYS A 227 -13.26 -6.50 -4.14
N GLY A 228 -12.43 -6.53 -5.16
CA GLY A 228 -12.80 -7.09 -6.45
C GLY A 228 -13.89 -6.27 -7.14
N LEU A 229 -13.54 -5.63 -8.25
CA LEU A 229 -14.41 -4.75 -9.04
C LEU A 229 -14.26 -5.06 -10.52
N ALA A 230 -15.38 -5.19 -11.23
CA ALA A 230 -15.39 -5.30 -12.68
C ALA A 230 -16.67 -4.71 -13.25
N ILE A 231 -16.63 -4.28 -14.51
CA ILE A 231 -17.75 -3.71 -15.25
C ILE A 231 -17.90 -4.48 -16.56
N GLY A 232 -19.14 -4.80 -16.93
CA GLY A 232 -19.45 -5.46 -18.19
C GLY A 232 -20.92 -5.77 -18.33
N ASP A 233 -21.36 -6.03 -19.57
CA ASP A 233 -22.70 -6.48 -19.91
C ASP A 233 -22.83 -7.99 -19.58
N ILE A 234 -23.30 -8.29 -18.37
CA ILE A 234 -23.36 -9.67 -17.84
C ILE A 234 -24.71 -10.36 -18.10
N ASP A 235 -25.73 -9.65 -18.57
CA ASP A 235 -27.01 -10.24 -18.92
C ASP A 235 -27.30 -10.19 -20.43
N GLY A 236 -26.45 -9.52 -21.22
CA GLY A 236 -26.51 -9.45 -22.67
C GLY A 236 -27.57 -8.45 -23.21
N ASP A 237 -27.95 -7.46 -22.39
CA ASP A 237 -28.95 -6.46 -22.78
C ASP A 237 -28.34 -5.17 -23.40
N GLY A 238 -27.00 -5.13 -23.51
CA GLY A 238 -26.23 -4.03 -24.06
C GLY A 238 -25.94 -2.91 -23.06
N LYS A 239 -26.25 -3.09 -21.77
CA LYS A 239 -25.92 -2.15 -20.71
C LYS A 239 -24.88 -2.76 -19.76
N MET A 240 -24.06 -1.90 -19.18
CA MET A 240 -23.01 -2.32 -18.28
C MET A 240 -23.52 -2.45 -16.85
N GLU A 241 -23.20 -3.56 -16.21
CA GLU A 241 -23.31 -3.75 -14.77
C GLU A 241 -21.99 -3.51 -14.08
N THR A 242 -22.07 -2.99 -12.86
CA THR A 242 -20.96 -2.91 -11.92
C THR A 242 -21.06 -4.07 -10.95
N VAL A 243 -20.08 -4.97 -10.98
CA VAL A 243 -19.99 -6.13 -10.09
C VAL A 243 -18.82 -5.95 -9.13
N PHE A 244 -19.11 -6.08 -7.85
CA PHE A 244 -18.09 -6.01 -6.80
C PHE A 244 -18.42 -6.99 -5.67
N ALA A 245 -17.45 -7.29 -4.83
CA ALA A 245 -17.62 -8.26 -3.76
C ALA A 245 -17.05 -7.75 -2.42
N ASP A 246 -17.55 -8.33 -1.33
CA ASP A 246 -16.85 -8.38 -0.05
C ASP A 246 -16.17 -9.75 0.13
N ASP A 247 -15.96 -10.20 1.37
CA ASP A 247 -15.34 -11.51 1.60
C ASP A 247 -16.22 -12.69 1.14
N HIS A 248 -17.53 -12.53 1.17
CA HIS A 248 -18.47 -13.66 0.99
C HIS A 248 -19.63 -13.38 0.03
N ASN A 249 -19.89 -12.11 -0.29
CA ASN A 249 -21.05 -11.72 -1.10
C ASN A 249 -20.62 -11.03 -2.38
N ILE A 250 -21.38 -11.23 -3.45
CA ILE A 250 -21.23 -10.55 -4.73
C ILE A 250 -22.41 -9.62 -4.90
N PHE A 251 -22.13 -8.37 -5.23
CA PHE A 251 -23.12 -7.32 -5.46
C PHE A 251 -23.12 -6.93 -6.93
N ILE A 252 -24.28 -6.96 -7.56
CA ILE A 252 -24.50 -6.58 -8.95
C ILE A 252 -25.38 -5.34 -8.96
N TYR A 253 -24.86 -4.27 -9.52
CA TYR A 253 -25.53 -2.97 -9.61
C TYR A 253 -25.51 -2.48 -11.04
N ARG A 254 -26.45 -1.60 -11.37
CA ARG A 254 -26.48 -0.87 -12.63
C ARG A 254 -26.76 0.59 -12.36
N GLN A 255 -26.05 1.49 -13.02
CA GLN A 255 -26.36 2.91 -13.01
C GLN A 255 -27.19 3.25 -14.25
N THR A 256 -28.35 3.86 -14.04
CA THR A 256 -29.23 4.31 -15.11
C THR A 256 -29.85 5.64 -14.71
N ALA A 257 -29.74 6.65 -15.57
CA ALA A 257 -30.26 7.99 -15.32
C ALA A 257 -29.81 8.58 -13.96
N GLY A 258 -28.52 8.37 -13.59
CA GLY A 258 -27.93 8.87 -12.36
C GLY A 258 -28.30 8.09 -11.10
N LYS A 259 -29.06 7.01 -11.22
CA LYS A 259 -29.41 6.14 -10.09
C LYS A 259 -28.59 4.86 -10.14
N PHE A 260 -27.88 4.56 -9.05
CA PHE A 260 -27.13 3.33 -8.86
C PHE A 260 -27.97 2.33 -8.09
N GLU A 261 -28.57 1.38 -8.79
CA GLU A 261 -29.58 0.47 -8.25
C GLU A 261 -29.05 -0.97 -8.17
N LYS A 262 -29.38 -1.66 -7.06
CA LYS A 262 -29.02 -3.06 -6.87
C LYS A 262 -29.88 -3.94 -7.78
N ILE A 263 -29.25 -4.67 -8.68
CA ILE A 263 -29.88 -5.70 -9.51
C ILE A 263 -29.98 -7.01 -8.74
N LYS A 264 -28.86 -7.44 -8.16
CA LYS A 264 -28.77 -8.72 -7.45
C LYS A 264 -27.73 -8.66 -6.34
N GLU A 265 -27.95 -9.47 -5.33
CA GLU A 265 -26.95 -9.84 -4.34
C GLU A 265 -26.88 -11.37 -4.30
N ILE A 266 -25.68 -11.92 -4.43
CA ILE A 266 -25.43 -13.36 -4.39
C ILE A 266 -24.62 -13.63 -3.12
N ALA A 267 -25.29 -14.22 -2.14
CA ALA A 267 -24.66 -14.63 -0.90
C ALA A 267 -23.84 -15.90 -1.10
N GLY A 268 -22.57 -15.85 -0.74
CA GLY A 268 -21.70 -17.01 -0.71
C GLY A 268 -21.74 -17.73 0.62
N LYS A 269 -20.85 -18.69 0.80
CA LYS A 269 -20.73 -19.46 2.03
C LYS A 269 -19.66 -18.85 2.93
N THR A 270 -19.83 -18.96 4.25
CA THR A 270 -18.93 -18.37 5.24
C THR A 270 -17.48 -18.89 5.17
N TYR A 271 -17.26 -20.06 4.57
CA TYR A 271 -15.94 -20.64 4.36
C TYR A 271 -15.33 -20.32 3.00
N GLU A 272 -16.03 -19.60 2.12
CA GLU A 272 -15.56 -19.11 0.82
C GLU A 272 -15.13 -17.64 0.98
N PHE A 273 -13.86 -17.35 0.71
CA PHE A 273 -13.32 -15.99 0.79
C PHE A 273 -12.97 -15.50 -0.60
N TYR A 274 -13.66 -14.50 -1.10
CA TYR A 274 -13.42 -13.93 -2.43
C TYR A 274 -12.16 -13.07 -2.43
N ARG A 275 -11.38 -13.16 -3.52
CA ARG A 275 -10.09 -12.47 -3.68
C ARG A 275 -10.03 -11.59 -4.92
N GLY A 276 -10.88 -11.84 -5.90
CA GLY A 276 -10.95 -11.08 -7.13
C GLY A 276 -12.23 -11.34 -7.89
N ILE A 277 -12.69 -10.32 -8.60
CA ILE A 277 -13.79 -10.36 -9.56
C ILE A 277 -13.26 -9.84 -10.88
N ASP A 278 -13.51 -10.59 -11.95
CA ASP A 278 -13.26 -10.18 -13.32
C ASP A 278 -14.45 -10.53 -14.22
N ILE A 279 -14.62 -9.79 -15.32
CA ILE A 279 -15.75 -9.97 -16.25
C ILE A 279 -15.23 -9.99 -17.69
N ALA A 280 -15.61 -11.03 -18.43
CA ALA A 280 -15.37 -11.13 -19.86
C ALA A 280 -16.31 -12.17 -20.51
N ASP A 281 -16.66 -12.00 -21.78
CA ASP A 281 -17.29 -13.02 -22.61
C ASP A 281 -16.21 -13.90 -23.23
N ILE A 282 -15.84 -14.97 -22.52
CA ILE A 282 -14.77 -15.91 -22.94
C ILE A 282 -15.37 -17.07 -23.75
N ASN A 283 -16.62 -17.43 -23.50
CA ASN A 283 -17.29 -18.49 -24.22
C ASN A 283 -17.89 -18.04 -25.55
N GLY A 284 -17.96 -16.74 -25.83
CA GLY A 284 -18.37 -16.13 -27.09
C GLY A 284 -19.88 -16.10 -27.30
N ASN A 285 -20.68 -16.19 -26.23
CA ASN A 285 -22.14 -16.22 -26.32
C ASN A 285 -22.81 -14.84 -26.21
N LYS A 286 -22.01 -13.76 -26.12
CA LYS A 286 -22.40 -12.36 -25.96
C LYS A 286 -22.99 -12.01 -24.59
N LYS A 287 -22.76 -12.82 -23.58
CA LYS A 287 -23.02 -12.53 -22.19
C LYS A 287 -21.71 -12.69 -21.45
N ALA A 288 -21.28 -11.66 -20.78
CA ALA A 288 -20.03 -11.74 -20.08
C ALA A 288 -20.15 -12.60 -18.81
N GLU A 289 -19.24 -13.53 -18.64
CA GLU A 289 -19.13 -14.32 -17.43
C GLU A 289 -18.51 -13.52 -16.30
N ILE A 290 -18.92 -13.82 -15.07
CA ILE A 290 -18.29 -13.29 -13.84
C ILE A 290 -17.34 -14.35 -13.30
N PHE A 291 -16.04 -14.10 -13.39
CA PHE A 291 -14.99 -14.93 -12.83
C PHE A 291 -14.72 -14.55 -11.39
N VAL A 292 -14.94 -15.48 -10.46
CA VAL A 292 -14.76 -15.26 -9.04
C VAL A 292 -13.59 -16.10 -8.55
N THR A 293 -12.50 -15.45 -8.17
CA THR A 293 -11.44 -16.15 -7.45
C THR A 293 -11.80 -16.26 -5.99
N ALA A 294 -11.94 -17.48 -5.52
CA ALA A 294 -12.32 -17.80 -4.15
C ALA A 294 -11.32 -18.76 -3.50
N ILE A 295 -11.09 -18.55 -2.20
CA ILE A 295 -10.20 -19.35 -1.36
C ILE A 295 -11.04 -19.91 -0.20
N SER A 296 -10.88 -21.19 0.12
CA SER A 296 -11.48 -21.78 1.32
C SER A 296 -10.79 -21.31 2.60
N GLU A 297 -11.41 -21.49 3.74
CA GLU A 297 -10.81 -21.23 5.07
C GLU A 297 -9.45 -21.95 5.25
N GLY A 298 -9.28 -23.14 4.65
CA GLY A 298 -8.01 -23.88 4.65
C GLY A 298 -6.97 -23.39 3.62
N GLY A 299 -7.21 -22.29 2.89
CA GLY A 299 -6.28 -21.74 1.91
C GLY A 299 -6.31 -22.40 0.52
N ARG A 300 -7.23 -23.36 0.27
CA ARG A 300 -7.37 -23.99 -1.06
C ARG A 300 -8.17 -23.10 -2.00
N VAL A 301 -7.76 -23.05 -3.24
CA VAL A 301 -8.50 -22.35 -4.31
C VAL A 301 -9.76 -23.16 -4.64
N ILE A 302 -10.90 -22.48 -4.64
CA ILE A 302 -12.24 -23.01 -4.91
C ILE A 302 -13.03 -22.01 -5.77
N SER A 303 -12.39 -21.51 -6.79
CA SER A 303 -12.95 -20.49 -7.68
C SER A 303 -14.14 -21.02 -8.48
N PHE A 304 -14.98 -20.12 -8.97
CA PHE A 304 -16.15 -20.44 -9.77
C PHE A 304 -16.44 -19.34 -10.79
N VAL A 305 -17.31 -19.67 -11.75
CA VAL A 305 -17.73 -18.75 -12.80
C VAL A 305 -19.25 -18.71 -12.85
N LEU A 306 -19.80 -17.49 -12.85
CA LEU A 306 -21.23 -17.24 -12.96
C LEU A 306 -21.57 -16.72 -14.36
N GLU A 307 -22.72 -17.15 -14.89
CA GLU A 307 -23.29 -16.63 -16.11
C GLU A 307 -24.80 -16.46 -15.98
N TRP A 308 -25.37 -15.49 -16.69
CA TRP A 308 -26.79 -15.24 -16.76
C TRP A 308 -27.51 -16.26 -17.66
N ASP A 309 -28.46 -17.03 -17.10
CA ASP A 309 -29.22 -18.05 -17.82
C ASP A 309 -30.53 -17.51 -18.48
N GLY A 310 -30.74 -16.19 -18.40
CA GLY A 310 -31.97 -15.53 -18.83
C GLY A 310 -32.98 -15.28 -17.70
N LYS A 311 -32.67 -15.79 -16.48
CA LYS A 311 -33.53 -15.63 -15.30
C LYS A 311 -32.75 -15.34 -14.04
N ASP A 312 -31.58 -15.97 -13.89
CA ASP A 312 -30.72 -15.82 -12.72
C ASP A 312 -29.25 -16.09 -13.08
N TYR A 313 -28.31 -15.70 -12.22
CA TYR A 313 -26.88 -16.01 -12.36
C TYR A 313 -26.61 -17.42 -11.84
N LYS A 314 -26.06 -18.29 -12.70
CA LYS A 314 -25.78 -19.68 -12.38
C LYS A 314 -24.28 -19.97 -12.46
N LYS A 315 -23.81 -20.84 -11.58
CA LYS A 315 -22.46 -21.37 -11.72
C LYS A 315 -22.40 -22.27 -12.96
N ILE A 316 -21.62 -21.87 -13.97
CA ILE A 316 -21.30 -22.66 -15.14
C ILE A 316 -20.01 -23.44 -14.95
N SER A 317 -19.19 -23.03 -14.00
CA SER A 317 -18.01 -23.75 -13.51
C SER A 317 -17.92 -23.52 -12.00
N ASP A 318 -17.59 -24.55 -11.22
CA ASP A 318 -17.55 -24.50 -9.77
C ASP A 318 -16.39 -25.33 -9.20
N ASN A 319 -15.87 -24.89 -8.05
CA ASN A 319 -14.78 -25.55 -7.33
C ASN A 319 -13.50 -25.74 -8.18
N GLU A 320 -13.19 -24.73 -8.98
CA GLU A 320 -12.01 -24.69 -9.81
C GLU A 320 -10.76 -24.32 -9.00
N ASP A 321 -9.63 -24.92 -9.34
CA ASP A 321 -8.36 -24.63 -8.68
C ASP A 321 -7.55 -23.51 -9.37
N TRP A 322 -8.22 -22.67 -10.17
CA TRP A 322 -7.64 -21.52 -10.85
C TRP A 322 -7.75 -20.23 -10.04
N HIS A 323 -6.66 -19.51 -9.93
CA HIS A 323 -6.68 -18.07 -9.70
C HIS A 323 -6.93 -17.39 -11.03
N TYR A 324 -8.04 -16.69 -11.17
CA TYR A 324 -8.43 -16.03 -12.42
C TYR A 324 -7.95 -14.57 -12.48
N ARG A 325 -7.67 -14.11 -13.69
CA ARG A 325 -7.47 -12.71 -14.04
C ARG A 325 -7.86 -12.46 -15.48
N VAL A 326 -8.69 -11.45 -15.71
CA VAL A 326 -8.95 -10.93 -17.06
C VAL A 326 -8.11 -9.69 -17.28
N LEU A 327 -7.38 -9.66 -18.38
CA LEU A 327 -6.65 -8.48 -18.86
C LEU A 327 -7.24 -8.04 -20.18
N ASP A 328 -7.35 -6.72 -20.38
CA ASP A 328 -7.67 -6.15 -21.68
C ASP A 328 -6.36 -5.91 -22.44
N ILE A 329 -6.17 -6.68 -23.52
CA ILE A 329 -4.97 -6.65 -24.35
C ILE A 329 -5.40 -6.44 -25.80
N PRO A 330 -5.49 -5.17 -26.25
CA PRO A 330 -5.98 -4.87 -27.60
C PRO A 330 -5.21 -5.59 -28.72
N GLY A 331 -3.90 -5.80 -28.53
CA GLY A 331 -3.06 -6.56 -29.47
C GLY A 331 -3.41 -8.04 -29.58
N ARG A 332 -4.16 -8.59 -28.61
CA ARG A 332 -4.64 -9.99 -28.58
C ARG A 332 -6.14 -10.12 -28.81
N GLY A 333 -6.81 -9.05 -29.26
CA GLY A 333 -8.24 -9.03 -29.57
C GLY A 333 -9.16 -8.61 -28.42
N GLY A 334 -8.62 -7.97 -27.38
CA GLY A 334 -9.36 -7.44 -26.25
C GLY A 334 -9.20 -8.25 -24.96
N LYS A 335 -10.31 -8.60 -24.30
CA LYS A 335 -10.29 -9.29 -23.00
C LYS A 335 -9.79 -10.75 -23.11
N VAL A 336 -8.74 -11.08 -22.40
CA VAL A 336 -8.12 -12.41 -22.32
C VAL A 336 -8.19 -12.91 -20.89
N LEU A 337 -8.66 -14.13 -20.71
CA LEU A 337 -8.69 -14.80 -19.41
C LEU A 337 -7.36 -15.52 -19.15
N PHE A 338 -6.73 -15.19 -18.04
CA PHE A 338 -5.55 -15.90 -17.53
C PHE A 338 -5.89 -16.67 -16.27
N GLY A 339 -5.15 -17.76 -16.07
CA GLY A 339 -5.25 -18.57 -14.87
C GLY A 339 -3.90 -19.09 -14.40
N GLN A 340 -3.75 -19.20 -13.09
CA GLN A 340 -2.66 -19.90 -12.45
C GLN A 340 -3.23 -20.83 -11.39
N LYS A 341 -2.78 -22.09 -11.38
CA LYS A 341 -3.30 -23.09 -10.45
C LYS A 341 -2.91 -22.77 -9.01
N GLY A 342 -3.83 -23.02 -8.08
CA GLY A 342 -3.53 -23.06 -6.67
C GLY A 342 -2.56 -24.21 -6.35
N GLY A 343 -1.61 -23.93 -5.47
CA GLY A 343 -0.61 -24.91 -5.06
C GLY A 343 -1.02 -25.70 -3.83
N ASN A 344 -0.53 -26.91 -3.71
CA ASN A 344 -0.67 -27.71 -2.50
C ASN A 344 0.43 -27.40 -1.46
N ALA A 345 1.62 -27.00 -1.92
CA ALA A 345 2.78 -26.70 -1.08
C ALA A 345 3.17 -25.22 -1.08
N ASN A 346 2.78 -24.50 -2.09
CA ASN A 346 3.00 -23.09 -2.27
C ASN A 346 1.65 -22.43 -2.61
N ILE A 347 1.58 -21.13 -2.58
CA ILE A 347 0.36 -20.39 -2.95
C ILE A 347 -0.02 -20.71 -4.40
N PHE A 348 0.94 -20.71 -5.31
CA PHE A 348 0.74 -21.03 -6.71
C PHE A 348 1.44 -22.33 -7.12
N SER A 349 0.87 -23.03 -8.08
CA SER A 349 1.45 -24.19 -8.74
C SER A 349 1.55 -23.95 -10.24
N GLY A 350 2.72 -24.25 -10.81
CA GLY A 350 2.95 -24.15 -12.24
C GLY A 350 3.03 -22.71 -12.77
N ASN A 351 2.77 -22.57 -14.06
CA ASN A 351 2.86 -21.32 -14.80
C ASN A 351 1.50 -20.63 -14.88
N VAL A 352 1.50 -19.40 -15.36
CA VAL A 352 0.30 -18.71 -15.82
C VAL A 352 -0.04 -19.20 -17.23
N TYR A 353 -1.33 -19.40 -17.49
CA TYR A 353 -1.85 -19.84 -18.78
C TYR A 353 -2.98 -18.91 -19.23
N GLU A 354 -3.06 -18.66 -20.52
CA GLU A 354 -4.30 -18.23 -21.15
C GLU A 354 -5.32 -19.37 -21.03
N LEU A 355 -6.55 -19.07 -20.63
CA LEU A 355 -7.62 -20.03 -20.51
C LEU A 355 -8.66 -19.82 -21.62
N LYS A 356 -9.21 -20.94 -22.12
CA LYS A 356 -10.27 -20.94 -23.13
C LYS A 356 -11.43 -21.83 -22.70
N TRP A 357 -12.61 -21.43 -23.10
CA TRP A 357 -13.79 -22.25 -22.92
C TRP A 357 -13.86 -23.35 -23.96
N VAL A 358 -13.88 -24.61 -23.53
CA VAL A 358 -13.98 -25.76 -24.40
C VAL A 358 -14.89 -26.81 -23.78
N SER A 359 -15.99 -27.11 -24.46
CA SER A 359 -16.92 -28.20 -24.06
C SER A 359 -17.38 -28.11 -22.60
N GLY A 360 -17.71 -26.93 -22.12
CA GLY A 360 -18.23 -26.74 -20.76
C GLY A 360 -17.18 -26.54 -19.68
N ASN A 361 -15.91 -26.34 -20.02
CA ASN A 361 -14.82 -26.17 -19.05
C ASN A 361 -13.84 -25.08 -19.50
N TYR A 362 -13.21 -24.41 -18.53
CA TYR A 362 -12.07 -23.53 -18.76
C TYR A 362 -10.78 -24.36 -18.72
N ILE A 363 -10.11 -24.46 -19.85
CA ILE A 363 -8.86 -25.24 -19.98
C ILE A 363 -7.69 -24.33 -20.32
N SER A 364 -6.48 -24.76 -19.94
CA SER A 364 -5.24 -24.09 -20.33
C SER A 364 -5.03 -24.22 -21.84
N ALA A 365 -4.83 -23.08 -22.51
CA ALA A 365 -4.50 -23.02 -23.93
C ALA A 365 -3.01 -22.70 -24.13
N ASN A 366 -2.61 -21.45 -23.95
CA ASN A 366 -1.25 -21.00 -24.14
C ASN A 366 -0.56 -20.78 -22.79
N LYS A 367 0.69 -21.23 -22.68
CA LYS A 367 1.52 -20.94 -21.52
C LYS A 367 2.12 -19.55 -21.69
N GLU A 368 1.98 -18.72 -20.66
CA GLU A 368 2.64 -17.41 -20.62
C GLU A 368 4.09 -17.54 -20.14
N VAL A 369 4.98 -16.84 -20.82
CA VAL A 369 6.40 -16.74 -20.43
C VAL A 369 6.57 -15.43 -19.66
N LEU A 370 6.33 -15.49 -18.37
CA LEU A 370 6.45 -14.32 -17.50
C LEU A 370 7.84 -14.22 -16.89
N PRO A 371 8.35 -12.98 -16.65
CA PRO A 371 9.53 -12.75 -15.85
C PRO A 371 9.45 -13.40 -14.47
N LYS A 372 10.59 -13.82 -13.94
CA LYS A 372 10.66 -14.53 -12.66
C LYS A 372 10.06 -13.69 -11.52
N GLY A 373 9.16 -14.31 -10.77
CA GLY A 373 8.51 -13.70 -9.61
C GLY A 373 7.15 -13.08 -9.90
N LEU A 374 6.78 -12.90 -11.16
CA LEU A 374 5.43 -12.49 -11.53
C LEU A 374 4.45 -13.66 -11.40
N ASN A 375 3.20 -13.32 -11.08
CA ASN A 375 2.09 -14.25 -10.95
C ASN A 375 0.85 -13.68 -11.64
N VAL A 376 -0.23 -14.44 -11.68
CA VAL A 376 -1.45 -14.10 -12.43
C VAL A 376 -2.07 -12.74 -12.05
N TYR A 377 -1.78 -12.19 -10.88
CA TYR A 377 -2.36 -10.91 -10.44
C TYR A 377 -1.50 -9.69 -10.79
N GLY A 378 -0.19 -9.87 -10.91
CA GLY A 378 0.78 -8.77 -10.88
C GLY A 378 1.38 -8.43 -12.23
N PHE A 379 0.70 -8.66 -13.36
CA PHE A 379 1.23 -8.31 -14.68
C PHE A 379 0.15 -7.75 -15.62
N ASN A 380 0.58 -7.10 -16.67
CA ASN A 380 -0.20 -6.75 -17.86
C ASN A 380 0.74 -6.63 -19.06
N TYR A 381 0.15 -6.53 -20.25
CA TYR A 381 0.85 -6.35 -21.51
C TYR A 381 0.45 -5.05 -22.20
N GLY A 382 1.37 -4.46 -22.95
CA GLY A 382 1.08 -3.33 -23.81
C GLY A 382 2.30 -2.73 -24.50
N ASP A 383 2.09 -2.03 -25.61
CA ASP A 383 3.13 -1.26 -26.29
C ASP A 383 3.33 0.10 -25.60
N VAL A 384 3.85 0.08 -24.37
CA VAL A 384 4.07 1.29 -23.57
C VAL A 384 5.26 2.12 -24.03
N LEU A 385 6.15 1.53 -24.84
CA LEU A 385 7.25 2.25 -25.51
C LEU A 385 6.77 2.98 -26.76
N ASN A 386 5.53 2.69 -27.20
CA ASN A 386 4.97 3.21 -28.45
C ASN A 386 5.85 2.91 -29.68
N SER A 387 6.47 1.74 -29.68
CA SER A 387 7.42 1.25 -30.69
C SER A 387 6.82 0.18 -31.61
N GLY A 388 5.58 -0.23 -31.37
CA GLY A 388 4.94 -1.36 -32.02
C GLY A 388 5.28 -2.72 -31.38
N GLN A 389 6.00 -2.75 -30.27
CA GLN A 389 6.37 -3.97 -29.55
C GLN A 389 5.60 -4.09 -28.24
N GLU A 390 4.95 -5.25 -28.06
CA GLU A 390 4.30 -5.56 -26.78
C GLU A 390 5.36 -5.82 -25.69
N MET A 391 5.27 -5.08 -24.59
CA MET A 391 6.09 -5.24 -23.40
C MET A 391 5.28 -5.89 -22.29
N THR A 392 5.96 -6.55 -21.36
CA THR A 392 5.36 -7.03 -20.10
C THR A 392 5.61 -6.01 -19.01
N LEU A 393 4.54 -5.58 -18.33
CA LEU A 393 4.62 -4.82 -17.09
C LEU A 393 4.35 -5.76 -15.92
N GLY A 394 5.02 -5.54 -14.79
CA GLY A 394 4.75 -6.40 -13.63
C GLY A 394 5.27 -5.84 -12.32
N PHE A 395 4.58 -6.17 -11.22
CA PHE A 395 5.04 -5.85 -9.89
C PHE A 395 5.92 -6.95 -9.32
N ASN A 396 7.12 -6.61 -8.89
CA ASN A 396 7.95 -7.53 -8.12
C ASN A 396 7.41 -7.71 -6.67
N ALA A 397 8.04 -8.58 -5.89
CA ALA A 397 7.61 -8.89 -4.51
C ALA A 397 7.65 -7.67 -3.56
N SER A 398 8.37 -6.61 -3.91
CA SER A 398 8.46 -5.35 -3.15
C SER A 398 7.59 -4.25 -3.75
N GLU A 399 6.67 -4.60 -4.65
CA GLU A 399 5.70 -3.71 -5.31
C GLU A 399 6.34 -2.64 -6.22
N TYR A 400 7.59 -2.83 -6.65
CA TYR A 400 8.18 -2.00 -7.70
C TYR A 400 7.65 -2.44 -9.06
N LEU A 401 7.26 -1.47 -9.88
CA LEU A 401 6.81 -1.71 -11.25
C LEU A 401 8.01 -1.94 -12.15
N GLY A 402 8.08 -3.11 -12.79
CA GLY A 402 9.08 -3.46 -13.80
C GLY A 402 8.49 -3.45 -15.20
N LEU A 403 9.33 -3.13 -16.19
CA LEU A 403 9.07 -3.24 -17.61
C LEU A 403 10.04 -4.24 -18.21
N PHE A 404 9.52 -5.21 -18.97
CA PHE A 404 10.29 -6.32 -19.49
C PHE A 404 10.04 -6.52 -20.99
N ASP A 405 11.08 -6.89 -21.72
CA ASP A 405 10.99 -7.28 -23.13
C ASP A 405 10.29 -8.63 -23.34
N ALA A 406 10.10 -9.02 -24.59
CA ALA A 406 9.48 -10.31 -24.96
C ALA A 406 10.28 -11.54 -24.48
N ASN A 407 11.56 -11.39 -24.15
CA ASN A 407 12.42 -12.44 -23.61
C ASN A 407 12.40 -12.50 -22.08
N GLY A 408 11.72 -11.54 -21.42
CA GLY A 408 11.66 -11.41 -19.97
C GLY A 408 12.87 -10.68 -19.36
N ASN A 409 13.68 -9.98 -20.17
CA ASN A 409 14.74 -9.11 -19.66
C ASN A 409 14.14 -7.82 -19.16
N GLU A 410 14.63 -7.37 -17.99
CA GLU A 410 14.20 -6.12 -17.38
C GLU A 410 14.82 -4.93 -18.13
N GLU A 411 13.98 -4.08 -18.71
CA GLU A 411 14.36 -2.85 -19.40
C GLU A 411 14.32 -1.64 -18.47
N TRP A 412 13.42 -1.67 -17.48
CA TRP A 412 13.26 -0.59 -16.52
C TRP A 412 12.55 -1.07 -15.26
N THR A 413 12.86 -0.42 -14.14
CA THR A 413 12.16 -0.59 -12.86
C THR A 413 11.94 0.76 -12.20
N SER A 414 10.77 0.94 -11.59
CA SER A 414 10.40 2.16 -10.88
C SER A 414 11.35 2.45 -9.71
N SER A 415 11.56 3.73 -9.38
CA SER A 415 12.38 4.14 -8.24
C SER A 415 11.66 4.02 -6.89
N GLU A 416 10.34 3.84 -6.90
CA GLU A 416 9.50 3.72 -5.72
C GLU A 416 8.42 2.65 -5.91
N PRO A 417 7.88 2.07 -4.82
CA PRO A 417 6.82 1.09 -4.93
C PRO A 417 5.48 1.72 -5.27
N TYR A 418 4.67 0.98 -6.01
CA TYR A 418 3.29 1.30 -6.38
C TYR A 418 2.31 0.25 -5.86
N GLY A 419 1.02 0.48 -6.09
CA GLY A 419 -0.02 -0.45 -5.66
C GLY A 419 -0.31 -0.29 -4.17
N GLY A 420 0.11 -1.26 -3.40
CA GLY A 420 -0.25 -1.40 -1.99
C GLY A 420 -1.61 -2.07 -1.82
N SER A 421 -1.63 -3.28 -1.28
CA SER A 421 -2.85 -4.06 -1.07
C SER A 421 -2.91 -4.63 0.33
N SER A 422 -4.12 -4.67 0.90
CA SER A 422 -4.40 -5.39 2.15
C SER A 422 -4.95 -6.80 1.91
N SER A 423 -5.28 -7.15 0.64
CA SER A 423 -5.66 -8.51 0.26
C SER A 423 -4.44 -9.39 0.11
N TYR A 424 -4.49 -10.59 0.67
CA TYR A 424 -3.37 -11.52 0.65
C TYR A 424 -3.81 -12.97 0.50
N LEU A 425 -2.86 -13.81 0.13
CA LEU A 425 -2.96 -15.26 0.14
C LEU A 425 -1.97 -15.83 1.17
N GLU A 426 -2.33 -16.95 1.76
CA GLU A 426 -1.47 -17.76 2.62
C GLU A 426 -1.37 -19.17 2.05
N PRO A 427 -0.26 -19.90 2.26
CA PRO A 427 -0.17 -21.31 1.86
C PRO A 427 -1.27 -22.14 2.54
N PRO A 428 -1.75 -23.22 1.91
CA PRO A 428 -2.77 -24.08 2.52
C PRO A 428 -2.38 -24.61 3.89
N ALA A 429 -3.31 -24.58 4.85
CA ALA A 429 -3.08 -24.86 6.26
C ALA A 429 -2.59 -26.29 6.55
N GLU A 430 -2.96 -27.27 5.73
CA GLU A 430 -2.55 -28.68 5.87
C GLU A 430 -1.02 -28.86 5.83
N ILE A 431 -0.32 -27.98 5.11
CA ILE A 431 1.13 -28.03 4.93
C ILE A 431 1.85 -27.33 6.07
N GLU A 432 1.29 -26.28 6.58
CA GLU A 432 1.83 -25.61 7.78
C GLU A 432 1.75 -26.55 8.99
N ALA A 433 0.68 -27.35 9.10
CA ALA A 433 0.55 -28.37 10.15
C ALA A 433 1.58 -29.51 9.97
N ALA A 434 1.88 -29.93 8.73
CA ALA A 434 2.87 -30.95 8.43
C ALA A 434 4.32 -30.49 8.62
N LYS A 435 4.60 -29.19 8.45
CA LYS A 435 5.92 -28.56 8.70
C LYS A 435 6.20 -28.32 10.19
N LYS A 436 5.17 -28.34 11.06
CA LYS A 436 5.33 -28.28 12.51
C LYS A 436 5.85 -29.62 13.02
N THR A 437 7.16 -29.82 12.96
CA THR A 437 7.77 -30.90 13.72
C THR A 437 7.56 -30.64 15.22
N ARG A 438 7.34 -31.70 15.99
CA ARG A 438 7.02 -31.71 17.43
C ARG A 438 8.01 -30.97 18.34
N TYR A 439 9.06 -30.36 17.76
CA TYR A 439 10.19 -29.74 18.45
C TYR A 439 10.50 -28.30 18.02
N ASP A 440 9.64 -27.64 17.20
CA ASP A 440 9.85 -26.25 16.82
C ASP A 440 8.95 -25.35 17.71
N PRO A 441 9.48 -24.75 18.78
CA PRO A 441 8.70 -23.89 19.69
C PRO A 441 8.39 -22.52 19.08
N ASP A 442 8.95 -22.20 17.90
CA ASP A 442 8.73 -20.93 17.22
C ASP A 442 7.86 -21.16 15.97
N PRO A 443 6.55 -20.83 16.02
CA PRO A 443 5.74 -20.85 14.81
C PRO A 443 6.31 -19.79 13.87
N ARG A 444 7.12 -20.24 12.89
CA ARG A 444 7.59 -19.33 11.83
C ARG A 444 6.40 -18.62 11.23
N PRO A 445 6.42 -17.30 11.15
CA PRO A 445 5.31 -16.55 10.65
C PRO A 445 4.94 -17.04 9.25
N GLN A 446 3.67 -17.41 9.04
CA GLN A 446 3.15 -17.73 7.71
C GLN A 446 3.46 -16.57 6.78
N THR A 447 4.12 -16.84 5.66
CA THR A 447 4.47 -15.81 4.69
C THR A 447 3.21 -15.42 3.94
N ARG A 448 2.70 -14.20 4.17
CA ARG A 448 1.60 -13.64 3.39
C ARG A 448 2.12 -13.16 2.05
N LEU A 449 1.46 -13.56 0.98
CA LEU A 449 1.64 -12.94 -0.33
C LEU A 449 0.52 -11.91 -0.51
N TYR A 450 0.84 -10.64 -0.41
CA TYR A 450 -0.10 -9.57 -0.73
C TYR A 450 -0.36 -9.55 -2.23
N LEU A 451 -1.64 -9.51 -2.60
CA LEU A 451 -2.04 -9.51 -4.02
C LEU A 451 -1.72 -8.16 -4.63
N PRO A 452 -0.97 -8.10 -5.73
CA PRO A 452 -0.71 -6.84 -6.42
C PRO A 452 -2.01 -6.19 -6.89
N GLN A 453 -2.01 -4.87 -6.94
CA GLN A 453 -3.08 -4.10 -7.58
C GLN A 453 -3.03 -4.27 -9.10
N ARG A 454 -4.10 -3.88 -9.80
CA ARG A 454 -4.14 -3.94 -11.26
C ARG A 454 -3.11 -2.99 -11.87
N ILE A 455 -2.65 -3.32 -13.07
CA ILE A 455 -1.93 -2.45 -13.98
C ILE A 455 -2.83 -2.27 -15.19
N ILE A 456 -3.25 -1.06 -15.51
CA ILE A 456 -4.09 -0.81 -16.69
C ILE A 456 -3.24 -0.11 -17.74
N VAL A 457 -3.23 -0.65 -18.96
CA VAL A 457 -2.53 -0.07 -20.11
C VAL A 457 -3.57 0.36 -21.13
N THR A 458 -3.66 1.66 -21.39
CA THR A 458 -4.65 2.22 -22.29
C THR A 458 -4.14 3.52 -22.92
N ASP A 459 -4.84 3.99 -23.95
CA ASP A 459 -4.65 5.32 -24.54
C ASP A 459 -5.57 6.31 -23.80
N PHE A 460 -5.07 6.92 -22.72
CA PHE A 460 -5.82 7.84 -21.88
C PHE A 460 -6.05 9.19 -22.52
N GLY A 461 -5.10 9.63 -23.32
CA GLY A 461 -5.12 10.92 -24.01
C GLY A 461 -5.81 10.91 -25.37
N ASN A 462 -6.24 9.75 -25.87
CA ASN A 462 -6.70 9.57 -27.26
C ASN A 462 -5.70 10.08 -28.31
N ASP A 463 -4.41 10.04 -27.99
CA ASP A 463 -3.30 10.45 -28.88
C ASP A 463 -2.62 9.25 -29.56
N LYS A 464 -3.18 8.05 -29.39
CA LYS A 464 -2.70 6.74 -29.86
C LYS A 464 -1.44 6.23 -29.15
N LYS A 465 -0.99 6.89 -28.11
CA LYS A 465 0.05 6.36 -27.23
C LYS A 465 -0.57 5.57 -26.10
N LYS A 466 0.20 4.63 -25.58
CA LYS A 466 -0.23 3.83 -24.44
C LYS A 466 0.40 4.38 -23.16
N GLU A 467 -0.47 4.66 -22.21
CA GLU A 467 -0.10 5.03 -20.85
C GLU A 467 -0.41 3.87 -19.89
N VAL A 468 0.20 3.97 -18.72
CA VAL A 468 0.03 3.01 -17.62
C VAL A 468 -0.67 3.72 -16.47
N LEU A 469 -1.89 3.30 -16.18
CA LEU A 469 -2.62 3.76 -15.00
C LEU A 469 -2.40 2.79 -13.85
N ILE A 470 -1.92 3.31 -12.73
CA ILE A 470 -1.65 2.56 -11.51
C ILE A 470 -2.13 3.32 -10.28
N VAL A 471 -2.45 2.58 -9.23
CA VAL A 471 -2.78 3.13 -7.92
C VAL A 471 -1.54 3.18 -7.03
N LYS A 472 -1.51 4.14 -6.12
CA LYS A 472 -0.56 4.20 -5.02
C LYS A 472 -1.30 4.39 -3.71
N ASN A 473 -1.42 3.32 -2.94
CA ASN A 473 -1.93 3.36 -1.58
C ASN A 473 -0.79 3.65 -0.61
N ILE A 474 -0.99 4.59 0.30
CA ILE A 474 0.04 5.01 1.26
C ILE A 474 -0.06 4.13 2.50
N ASP A 475 0.91 3.23 2.64
CA ASP A 475 1.03 2.38 3.83
C ASP A 475 1.59 3.19 5.01
N THR A 476 0.74 3.44 6.00
CA THR A 476 1.12 4.14 7.24
C THR A 476 1.73 3.21 8.28
N SER A 477 1.66 1.89 8.08
CA SER A 477 2.35 0.93 8.95
C SER A 477 3.88 0.99 8.78
N GLY A 478 4.36 1.64 7.71
CA GLY A 478 5.78 1.78 7.40
C GLY A 478 6.47 0.45 7.08
N GLY A 479 5.72 -0.58 6.69
CA GLY A 479 6.25 -1.91 6.37
C GLY A 479 6.82 -2.69 7.57
N ILE A 480 6.61 -2.21 8.80
CA ILE A 480 7.21 -2.77 10.02
C ILE A 480 6.52 -4.07 10.43
N PHE A 481 5.23 -4.16 10.14
CA PHE A 481 4.48 -5.39 10.35
C PHE A 481 4.38 -6.13 9.01
N SER A 482 5.21 -7.12 8.81
CA SER A 482 5.13 -7.97 7.59
C SER A 482 3.75 -8.58 7.36
N ARG A 483 2.88 -8.55 8.38
CA ARG A 483 1.52 -9.12 8.38
C ARG A 483 0.39 -8.10 8.46
N ILE A 484 0.67 -6.82 8.67
CA ILE A 484 -0.36 -5.78 8.83
C ILE A 484 0.01 -4.62 7.92
N ARG A 485 -0.87 -4.32 6.97
CA ARG A 485 -0.77 -3.15 6.11
C ARG A 485 -1.96 -2.24 6.42
N ILE A 486 -1.68 -0.98 6.70
CA ILE A 486 -2.68 0.03 7.03
C ILE A 486 -2.57 1.16 6.02
N PHE A 487 -3.61 1.31 5.23
CA PHE A 487 -3.70 2.37 4.23
C PHE A 487 -4.73 3.40 4.66
N ASN A 488 -4.33 4.64 4.78
CA ASN A 488 -5.22 5.76 5.14
C ASN A 488 -5.48 6.72 3.98
N SER A 489 -4.75 6.59 2.91
CA SER A 489 -4.97 7.36 1.69
C SER A 489 -4.41 6.62 0.46
N GLY A 490 -4.99 6.92 -0.70
CA GLY A 490 -4.52 6.42 -1.98
C GLY A 490 -4.78 7.44 -3.09
N TYR A 491 -4.10 7.30 -4.20
CA TYR A 491 -4.28 8.11 -5.40
C TYR A 491 -3.84 7.33 -6.64
N PHE A 492 -4.22 7.81 -7.80
CA PHE A 492 -3.82 7.22 -9.09
C PHE A 492 -2.73 8.07 -9.74
N GLU A 493 -1.83 7.40 -10.44
CA GLU A 493 -0.86 8.00 -11.36
C GLU A 493 -1.03 7.40 -12.75
N CYS A 494 -0.96 8.26 -13.75
CA CYS A 494 -0.86 7.88 -15.14
C CYS A 494 0.57 8.11 -15.59
N LEU A 495 1.23 7.07 -16.05
CA LEU A 495 2.63 7.09 -16.45
C LEU A 495 2.73 6.96 -17.96
N SER A 496 3.66 7.70 -18.57
CA SER A 496 4.02 7.57 -19.98
C SER A 496 5.52 7.37 -20.14
N TRP A 497 5.93 6.71 -21.20
CA TRP A 497 7.35 6.49 -21.51
C TRP A 497 8.00 7.75 -22.08
N ASP A 498 9.08 8.20 -21.44
CA ASP A 498 9.83 9.42 -21.81
C ASP A 498 11.21 9.13 -22.47
N ASN A 499 11.44 7.91 -22.97
CA ASN A 499 12.69 7.35 -23.49
C ASN A 499 13.74 6.97 -22.42
N VAL A 500 13.49 7.23 -21.14
CA VAL A 500 14.36 6.85 -20.01
C VAL A 500 13.62 5.91 -19.07
N GLY A 501 12.32 6.17 -18.88
CA GLY A 501 11.48 5.41 -17.98
C GLY A 501 10.01 5.78 -18.09
N LEU A 502 9.19 5.10 -17.29
CA LEU A 502 7.80 5.48 -17.10
C LEU A 502 7.72 6.62 -16.08
N SER A 503 7.34 7.79 -16.56
CA SER A 503 7.25 9.03 -15.78
C SER A 503 5.81 9.48 -15.63
N PRO A 504 5.39 9.99 -14.44
CA PRO A 504 4.04 10.48 -14.23
C PRO A 504 3.72 11.69 -15.13
N ILE A 505 2.67 11.58 -15.94
CA ILE A 505 2.13 12.68 -16.75
C ILE A 505 1.00 13.41 -16.02
N TRP A 506 0.25 12.70 -15.19
CA TRP A 506 -0.71 13.27 -14.24
C TRP A 506 -0.94 12.34 -13.05
N LYS A 507 -1.49 12.90 -11.98
CA LYS A 507 -1.95 12.18 -10.79
C LYS A 507 -3.23 12.77 -10.25
N THR A 508 -4.10 11.94 -9.69
CA THR A 508 -5.28 12.41 -9.00
C THR A 508 -4.92 13.04 -7.65
N ARG A 509 -5.88 13.76 -7.06
CA ARG A 509 -5.80 14.09 -5.63
C ARG A 509 -5.74 12.82 -4.78
N LYS A 510 -5.22 12.94 -3.56
CA LYS A 510 -5.28 11.86 -2.58
C LYS A 510 -6.72 11.70 -2.07
N PHE A 511 -7.22 10.48 -2.13
CA PHE A 511 -8.48 10.08 -1.52
C PHE A 511 -8.22 9.61 -0.08
N SER A 512 -9.03 10.06 0.87
CA SER A 512 -8.95 9.59 2.25
C SER A 512 -9.57 8.20 2.35
N GLY A 513 -8.75 7.16 2.45
CA GLY A 513 -9.14 5.76 2.48
C GLY A 513 -8.23 4.89 1.61
N TYR A 514 -8.46 3.60 1.69
CA TYR A 514 -7.77 2.57 0.93
C TYR A 514 -8.49 2.29 -0.38
N ILE A 515 -7.80 2.37 -1.51
CA ILE A 515 -8.32 1.96 -2.82
C ILE A 515 -8.09 0.45 -2.95
N SER A 516 -9.15 -0.35 -2.81
CA SER A 516 -9.03 -1.81 -2.72
C SER A 516 -9.01 -2.51 -4.08
N ASP A 517 -9.67 -1.97 -5.09
CA ASP A 517 -9.61 -2.41 -6.49
C ASP A 517 -10.11 -1.29 -7.40
N TYR A 518 -9.80 -1.36 -8.71
CA TYR A 518 -10.21 -0.38 -9.70
C TYR A 518 -10.23 -0.97 -11.11
N THR A 519 -10.99 -0.33 -11.99
CA THR A 519 -11.12 -0.70 -13.40
C THR A 519 -11.46 0.53 -14.25
N LEU A 520 -11.34 0.43 -15.55
CA LEU A 520 -11.98 1.32 -16.51
C LEU A 520 -13.26 0.66 -17.01
N GLY A 521 -14.31 1.43 -17.20
CA GLY A 521 -15.56 0.97 -17.78
C GLY A 521 -16.68 1.99 -17.65
N ASP A 522 -17.64 1.89 -18.55
CA ASP A 522 -18.82 2.75 -18.66
C ASP A 522 -19.82 2.43 -17.53
N ILE A 523 -19.61 3.04 -16.35
CA ILE A 523 -20.45 2.76 -15.18
C ILE A 523 -21.86 3.36 -15.30
N ASP A 524 -22.00 4.51 -15.99
CA ASP A 524 -23.27 5.23 -16.07
C ASP A 524 -24.03 5.00 -17.39
N ASN A 525 -23.45 4.17 -18.27
CA ASN A 525 -24.01 3.79 -19.57
C ASN A 525 -24.16 4.98 -20.54
N ASP A 526 -23.21 5.93 -20.52
CA ASP A 526 -23.14 7.07 -21.44
C ASP A 526 -22.32 6.78 -22.71
N GLY A 527 -21.68 5.62 -22.77
CA GLY A 527 -20.83 5.16 -23.88
C GLY A 527 -19.38 5.57 -23.76
N LYS A 528 -18.93 6.03 -22.58
CA LYS A 528 -17.53 6.36 -22.28
C LYS A 528 -17.09 5.61 -21.03
N ASP A 529 -15.81 5.26 -21.02
CA ASP A 529 -15.22 4.62 -19.85
C ASP A 529 -14.78 5.65 -18.81
N GLU A 530 -15.20 5.45 -17.56
CA GLU A 530 -14.70 6.15 -16.39
C GLU A 530 -13.63 5.30 -15.65
N LEU A 531 -12.80 5.98 -14.88
CA LEU A 531 -12.02 5.31 -13.84
C LEU A 531 -12.93 5.03 -12.64
N VAL A 532 -13.24 3.75 -12.42
CA VAL A 532 -14.11 3.31 -11.33
C VAL A 532 -13.28 2.56 -10.30
N PHE A 533 -13.47 2.88 -9.02
CA PHE A 533 -12.70 2.28 -7.94
C PHE A 533 -13.50 2.08 -6.64
N LEU A 534 -13.05 1.15 -5.83
CA LEU A 534 -13.58 0.90 -4.49
C LEU A 534 -12.74 1.66 -3.46
N LEU A 535 -13.38 2.58 -2.74
CA LEU A 535 -12.76 3.35 -1.66
C LEU A 535 -13.23 2.81 -0.31
N VAL A 536 -12.32 2.22 0.45
CA VAL A 536 -12.57 1.68 1.79
C VAL A 536 -12.13 2.71 2.82
N THR A 537 -13.04 3.12 3.68
CA THR A 537 -12.77 4.05 4.79
C THR A 537 -13.08 3.36 6.11
N GLN A 538 -12.28 3.63 7.13
CA GLN A 538 -12.53 3.12 8.48
C GLN A 538 -13.14 4.20 9.35
N THR A 539 -14.09 3.84 10.18
CA THR A 539 -14.67 4.74 11.16
C THR A 539 -13.78 4.76 12.40
N GLY A 540 -13.35 5.94 12.83
CA GLY A 540 -12.66 6.11 14.10
C GLY A 540 -11.17 5.74 14.12
N GLY A 541 -10.52 5.46 12.96
CA GLY A 541 -9.09 5.15 12.92
C GLY A 541 -8.68 3.85 13.62
N SER A 542 -9.63 2.99 13.95
CA SER A 542 -9.43 1.71 14.62
C SER A 542 -9.28 0.58 13.58
N THR A 543 -8.30 -0.29 13.78
CA THR A 543 -8.18 -1.55 13.02
C THR A 543 -9.33 -2.53 13.29
N LEU A 544 -10.22 -2.20 14.22
CA LEU A 544 -11.43 -2.92 14.61
C LEU A 544 -12.71 -2.11 14.36
N GLY A 545 -12.61 -0.94 13.72
CA GLY A 545 -13.79 -0.14 13.32
C GLY A 545 -14.54 -0.80 12.18
N ASP A 546 -15.83 -0.49 12.07
CA ASP A 546 -16.65 -0.95 10.94
C ASP A 546 -16.09 -0.39 9.64
N ASP A 547 -15.64 -1.28 8.76
CA ASP A 547 -15.21 -0.92 7.42
C ASP A 547 -16.40 -0.37 6.64
N ARG A 548 -16.20 0.78 6.00
CA ARG A 548 -17.17 1.40 5.11
C ARG A 548 -16.56 1.53 3.74
N SER A 549 -17.30 1.13 2.75
CA SER A 549 -16.83 1.21 1.37
C SER A 549 -17.77 1.99 0.49
N PHE A 550 -17.22 2.50 -0.59
CA PHE A 550 -17.93 3.23 -1.63
C PHE A 550 -17.44 2.79 -3.00
N VAL A 551 -18.34 2.74 -3.95
CA VAL A 551 -18.01 2.74 -5.37
C VAL A 551 -17.87 4.19 -5.79
N VAL A 552 -16.78 4.53 -6.44
CA VAL A 552 -16.47 5.90 -6.88
C VAL A 552 -16.15 5.85 -8.37
N SER A 553 -16.71 6.76 -9.15
CA SER A 553 -16.26 6.98 -10.54
C SER A 553 -15.65 8.36 -10.69
N TRP A 554 -14.66 8.43 -11.52
CA TRP A 554 -13.95 9.65 -11.87
C TRP A 554 -13.89 9.75 -13.38
N ASP A 555 -14.55 10.79 -13.90
CA ASP A 555 -14.53 11.13 -15.31
C ASP A 555 -13.27 11.94 -15.59
N ALA A 556 -12.30 11.32 -16.25
CA ALA A 556 -11.07 11.97 -16.71
C ALA A 556 -11.34 12.60 -18.07
N LYS A 557 -11.85 13.84 -18.11
CA LYS A 557 -11.98 14.62 -19.33
C LYS A 557 -10.74 15.40 -19.63
#